data_3ea7933f08c3759613181e5ca988298b
#
_entry.id   3ea7933f08c3759613181e5ca988298b
#
_cell.length_a   1.000
_cell.length_b   1.000
_cell.length_c   1.000
_cell.angle_alpha   90.00
_cell.angle_beta   90.00
_cell.angle_gamma   90.00
#
_symmetry.space_group_name_H-M   'P 1'
#
loop_
_entity.id
_entity.type
_entity.pdbx_description
1 polymer ?
#
loop_
_entity_poly.entity_id
_entity_poly.type
_entity_poly.pdbx_seq_one_letter_code
_entity_poly.pdbx_strand_id
1 'polypeptide(L)'
;MQSQISLEVELAGLSLRNPIILASGILGHSTEIFERIYGAGASAVIGKSVSLQPREAYNPPTVVEVNCGYLNAIGLGNPGANAFAKEVKKVALKKIPIIVSMFGADPADFEKMTKIFDSAGAVAFELNLSCPHVKGVGTEVGHDPQLVSAIVRAVRKSTSRPVFAKVSAHKEM
;
A
#
# COMPACT_ATOMS: atom_id res chain seq x y z
N MET A 1 -13.55 -0.97 -40.02
CA MET A 1 -12.51 -1.20 -38.99
C MET A 1 -13.16 -0.87 -37.64
N GLN A 2 -13.43 -1.87 -36.82
CA GLN A 2 -13.89 -1.60 -35.45
C GLN A 2 -12.68 -1.02 -34.67
N SER A 3 -12.81 0.20 -34.20
CA SER A 3 -11.82 0.78 -33.29
C SER A 3 -11.79 -0.06 -32.01
N GLN A 4 -10.68 -0.74 -31.77
CA GLN A 4 -10.47 -1.50 -30.55
C GLN A 4 -10.41 -0.50 -29.40
N ILE A 5 -11.35 -0.57 -28.47
CA ILE A 5 -11.39 0.30 -27.29
C ILE A 5 -10.20 -0.08 -26.41
N SER A 6 -9.27 0.87 -26.19
CA SER A 6 -8.19 0.70 -25.22
C SER A 6 -8.69 1.06 -23.82
N LEU A 7 -8.34 0.23 -22.83
CA LEU A 7 -8.58 0.51 -21.41
C LEU A 7 -7.31 1.03 -20.71
N GLU A 8 -6.24 1.26 -21.45
CA GLU A 8 -4.99 1.77 -20.92
C GLU A 8 -5.16 3.14 -20.28
N VAL A 9 -4.54 3.33 -19.12
CA VAL A 9 -4.55 4.58 -18.37
C VAL A 9 -3.16 4.94 -17.90
N GLU A 10 -2.90 6.23 -17.78
CA GLU A 10 -1.68 6.76 -17.20
C GLU A 10 -1.97 7.26 -15.77
N LEU A 11 -1.23 6.77 -14.78
CA LEU A 11 -1.39 7.18 -13.38
C LEU A 11 -0.04 7.62 -12.81
N ALA A 12 0.18 8.93 -12.69
CA ALA A 12 1.40 9.53 -12.13
C ALA A 12 2.70 8.98 -12.73
N GLY A 13 2.74 8.71 -14.04
CA GLY A 13 3.87 8.13 -14.76
C GLY A 13 3.90 6.60 -14.76
N LEU A 14 2.86 5.94 -14.27
CA LEU A 14 2.67 4.50 -14.41
C LEU A 14 1.70 4.21 -15.55
N SER A 15 2.17 3.58 -16.61
CA SER A 15 1.30 3.06 -17.68
C SER A 15 0.65 1.76 -17.24
N LEU A 16 -0.66 1.75 -17.15
CA LEU A 16 -1.48 0.64 -16.67
C LEU A 16 -2.38 0.13 -17.80
N ARG A 17 -2.48 -1.19 -17.97
CA ARG A 17 -3.29 -1.81 -19.02
C ARG A 17 -4.80 -1.57 -18.89
N ASN A 18 -5.24 -1.16 -17.69
CA ASN A 18 -6.61 -0.75 -17.38
C ASN A 18 -6.64 -0.05 -16.02
N PRO A 19 -7.74 0.60 -15.60
CA PRO A 19 -7.81 1.33 -14.32
C PRO A 19 -8.02 0.47 -13.08
N ILE A 20 -8.03 -0.86 -13.17
CA ILE A 20 -8.30 -1.74 -12.03
C ILE A 20 -7.01 -2.09 -11.30
N ILE A 21 -6.93 -1.71 -10.02
CA ILE A 21 -5.80 -1.99 -9.13
C ILE A 21 -6.33 -2.71 -7.89
N LEU A 22 -5.65 -3.79 -7.43
CA LEU A 22 -5.93 -4.35 -6.12
C LEU A 22 -5.58 -3.34 -5.04
N ALA A 23 -6.54 -2.95 -4.21
CA ALA A 23 -6.29 -2.07 -3.07
C ALA A 23 -5.48 -2.78 -1.96
N SER A 24 -4.75 -2.00 -1.16
CA SER A 24 -4.08 -2.53 0.04
C SER A 24 -5.11 -3.11 1.03
N GLY A 25 -4.79 -4.26 1.61
CA GLY A 25 -5.70 -4.93 2.54
C GLY A 25 -5.36 -6.40 2.76
N ILE A 26 -6.39 -7.21 3.04
CA ILE A 26 -6.26 -8.61 3.46
C ILE A 26 -5.56 -9.48 2.39
N LEU A 27 -5.79 -9.23 1.12
CA LEU A 27 -5.27 -10.04 0.03
C LEU A 27 -3.82 -9.69 -0.38
N GLY A 28 -3.25 -8.63 0.16
CA GLY A 28 -1.98 -8.07 -0.33
C GLY A 28 -0.73 -8.59 0.37
N HIS A 29 -0.53 -9.91 0.59
CA HIS A 29 0.57 -10.39 1.43
C HIS A 29 1.44 -11.52 0.85
N SER A 30 1.10 -12.14 -0.28
CA SER A 30 1.96 -13.15 -0.89
C SER A 30 2.01 -13.06 -2.42
N THR A 31 3.13 -13.54 -2.96
CA THR A 31 3.37 -13.56 -4.41
C THR A 31 2.28 -14.33 -5.16
N GLU A 32 1.83 -15.46 -4.64
CA GLU A 32 0.82 -16.33 -5.27
C GLU A 32 -0.53 -15.61 -5.40
N ILE A 33 -0.91 -14.84 -4.37
CA ILE A 33 -2.13 -14.04 -4.41
C ILE A 33 -2.01 -12.90 -5.43
N PHE A 34 -0.87 -12.23 -5.49
CA PHE A 34 -0.63 -11.16 -6.46
C PHE A 34 -0.67 -11.68 -7.90
N GLU A 35 -0.06 -12.84 -8.17
CA GLU A 35 -0.13 -13.50 -9.48
C GLU A 35 -1.56 -13.84 -9.89
N ARG A 36 -2.33 -14.42 -8.98
CA ARG A 36 -3.72 -14.78 -9.23
C ARG A 36 -4.56 -13.55 -9.56
N ILE A 37 -4.41 -12.47 -8.81
CA ILE A 37 -5.18 -11.22 -9.01
C ILE A 37 -4.75 -10.52 -10.30
N TYR A 38 -3.45 -10.45 -10.58
CA TYR A 38 -2.94 -9.89 -11.81
C TYR A 38 -3.38 -10.72 -13.03
N GLY A 39 -3.36 -12.05 -12.92
CA GLY A 39 -3.88 -12.96 -13.93
C GLY A 39 -5.37 -12.84 -14.16
N ALA A 40 -6.15 -12.50 -13.12
CA ALA A 40 -7.58 -12.22 -13.22
C ALA A 40 -7.92 -10.86 -13.85
N GLY A 41 -6.91 -10.02 -14.19
CA GLY A 41 -7.11 -8.81 -14.97
C GLY A 41 -6.72 -7.50 -14.27
N ALA A 42 -6.34 -7.49 -12.99
CA ALA A 42 -5.84 -6.28 -12.38
C ALA A 42 -4.57 -5.77 -13.08
N SER A 43 -4.44 -4.47 -13.26
CA SER A 43 -3.28 -3.85 -13.92
C SER A 43 -2.09 -3.65 -12.99
N ALA A 44 -2.34 -3.53 -11.71
CA ALA A 44 -1.33 -3.45 -10.66
C ALA A 44 -1.89 -4.02 -9.35
N VAL A 45 -1.00 -4.25 -8.38
CA VAL A 45 -1.39 -4.72 -7.05
C VAL A 45 -0.78 -3.80 -6.00
N ILE A 46 -1.57 -3.46 -4.96
CA ILE A 46 -1.07 -2.78 -3.77
C ILE A 46 -0.90 -3.81 -2.66
N GLY A 47 0.32 -3.92 -2.12
CA GLY A 47 0.61 -4.81 -1.01
C GLY A 47 -0.13 -4.41 0.28
N LYS A 48 -0.28 -5.38 1.21
CA LYS A 48 -0.73 -5.05 2.56
C LYS A 48 0.20 -4.02 3.17
N SER A 49 -0.38 -3.03 3.88
CA SER A 49 0.43 -2.00 4.53
C SER A 49 1.41 -2.63 5.52
N VAL A 50 2.68 -2.24 5.41
CA VAL A 50 3.78 -2.73 6.26
C VAL A 50 4.43 -1.59 7.03
N SER A 51 4.97 -1.91 8.20
CA SER A 51 5.83 -1.05 9.00
C SER A 51 7.29 -1.48 8.88
N LEU A 52 8.21 -0.65 9.36
CA LEU A 52 9.65 -0.97 9.36
C LEU A 52 9.92 -2.26 10.13
N GLN A 53 9.34 -2.38 11.34
CA GLN A 53 9.42 -3.58 12.16
C GLN A 53 8.17 -4.45 11.99
N PRO A 54 8.24 -5.76 12.24
CA PRO A 54 7.07 -6.62 12.23
C PRO A 54 6.06 -6.19 13.31
N ARG A 55 4.79 -6.43 13.02
CA ARG A 55 3.68 -6.14 13.95
C ARG A 55 2.69 -7.28 13.95
N GLU A 56 2.27 -7.72 15.12
CA GLU A 56 1.22 -8.70 15.29
C GLU A 56 -0.16 -8.08 15.00
N ALA A 57 -1.04 -8.88 14.38
CA ALA A 57 -2.44 -8.54 14.21
C ALA A 57 -3.18 -8.63 15.54
N TYR A 58 -4.40 -8.08 15.60
CA TYR A 58 -5.28 -8.33 16.74
C TYR A 58 -5.73 -9.80 16.79
N ASN A 59 -6.08 -10.26 17.98
CA ASN A 59 -6.62 -11.60 18.17
C ASN A 59 -7.97 -11.77 17.44
N PRO A 60 -8.20 -12.91 16.77
CA PRO A 60 -9.48 -13.19 16.15
C PRO A 60 -10.62 -13.25 17.18
N PRO A 61 -11.89 -12.94 16.73
CA PRO A 61 -12.29 -12.63 15.37
C PRO A 61 -11.93 -11.18 14.97
N THR A 62 -11.22 -11.02 13.86
CA THR A 62 -10.83 -9.69 13.32
C THR A 62 -11.73 -9.20 12.21
N VAL A 63 -12.62 -10.06 11.71
CA VAL A 63 -13.68 -9.74 10.75
C VAL A 63 -14.95 -10.41 11.22
N VAL A 64 -16.04 -9.67 11.30
CA VAL A 64 -17.37 -10.18 11.70
C VAL A 64 -18.43 -9.70 10.73
N GLU A 65 -19.38 -10.58 10.42
CA GLU A 65 -20.55 -10.22 9.62
C GLU A 65 -21.58 -9.47 10.47
N VAL A 66 -22.21 -8.46 9.87
CA VAL A 66 -23.31 -7.68 10.44
C VAL A 66 -24.43 -7.56 9.40
N ASN A 67 -25.62 -7.11 9.81
CA ASN A 67 -26.82 -7.09 8.95
C ASN A 67 -26.65 -6.43 7.57
N CYS A 68 -25.69 -5.52 7.39
CA CYS A 68 -25.47 -4.80 6.12
C CYS A 68 -24.05 -4.92 5.60
N GLY A 69 -23.23 -5.89 6.04
CA GLY A 69 -21.86 -6.04 5.58
C GLY A 69 -20.91 -6.65 6.60
N TYR A 70 -19.68 -6.17 6.65
CA TYR A 70 -18.63 -6.69 7.52
C TYR A 70 -17.97 -5.56 8.31
N LEU A 71 -17.73 -5.81 9.59
CA LEU A 71 -16.83 -5.00 10.42
C LEU A 71 -15.49 -5.69 10.50
N ASN A 72 -14.41 -4.91 10.47
CA ASN A 72 -13.08 -5.46 10.66
C ASN A 72 -12.20 -4.59 11.56
N ALA A 73 -11.29 -5.25 12.31
CA ALA A 73 -10.27 -4.63 13.12
C ALA A 73 -9.02 -5.53 13.10
N ILE A 74 -8.26 -5.49 12.03
CA ILE A 74 -7.11 -6.40 11.82
C ILE A 74 -5.86 -5.95 12.57
N GLY A 75 -5.71 -4.64 12.87
CA GLY A 75 -4.61 -4.12 13.68
C GLY A 75 -3.28 -3.98 12.94
N LEU A 76 -3.31 -3.85 11.61
CA LEU A 76 -2.12 -3.65 10.77
C LEU A 76 -1.03 -4.74 10.92
N GLY A 77 -1.42 -5.98 11.27
CA GLY A 77 -0.48 -7.11 11.35
C GLY A 77 0.30 -7.30 10.04
N ASN A 78 1.65 -7.38 10.15
CA ASN A 78 2.53 -7.47 8.98
C ASN A 78 3.91 -8.01 9.36
N PRO A 79 4.68 -8.59 8.40
CA PRO A 79 5.97 -9.22 8.69
C PRO A 79 7.14 -8.23 8.80
N GLY A 80 6.90 -6.92 8.69
CA GLY A 80 7.94 -5.90 8.62
C GLY A 80 8.57 -5.76 7.21
N ALA A 81 9.24 -4.61 7.00
CA ALA A 81 9.75 -4.21 5.69
C ALA A 81 10.74 -5.22 5.10
N ASN A 82 11.71 -5.70 5.89
CA ASN A 82 12.76 -6.60 5.39
C ASN A 82 12.20 -7.97 4.92
N ALA A 83 11.23 -8.51 5.63
CA ALA A 83 10.60 -9.77 5.24
C ALA A 83 9.71 -9.58 4.01
N PHE A 84 8.91 -8.50 3.97
CA PHE A 84 8.02 -8.23 2.85
C PHE A 84 8.77 -7.85 1.56
N ALA A 85 9.95 -7.24 1.66
CA ALA A 85 10.79 -6.93 0.51
C ALA A 85 11.16 -8.18 -0.31
N LYS A 86 11.24 -9.35 0.31
CA LYS A 86 11.45 -10.62 -0.40
C LYS A 86 10.28 -10.95 -1.32
N GLU A 87 9.06 -10.73 -0.86
CA GLU A 87 7.85 -10.92 -1.68
C GLU A 87 7.78 -9.87 -2.80
N VAL A 88 8.05 -8.59 -2.49
CA VAL A 88 8.10 -7.52 -3.50
C VAL A 88 9.08 -7.87 -4.62
N LYS A 89 10.27 -8.36 -4.28
CA LYS A 89 11.28 -8.78 -5.26
C LYS A 89 10.79 -9.93 -6.15
N LYS A 90 10.13 -10.94 -5.58
CA LYS A 90 9.55 -12.05 -6.36
C LYS A 90 8.50 -11.55 -7.35
N VAL A 91 7.60 -10.68 -6.91
CA VAL A 91 6.53 -10.10 -7.73
C VAL A 91 7.12 -9.24 -8.85
N ALA A 92 8.13 -8.40 -8.55
CA ALA A 92 8.81 -7.56 -9.53
C ALA A 92 9.52 -8.40 -10.62
N LEU A 93 10.15 -9.52 -10.24
CA LEU A 93 10.77 -10.46 -11.19
C LEU A 93 9.75 -11.09 -12.16
N LYS A 94 8.48 -11.19 -11.76
CA LYS A 94 7.37 -11.65 -12.62
C LYS A 94 6.76 -10.53 -13.46
N LYS A 95 7.34 -9.32 -13.41
CA LYS A 95 6.88 -8.12 -14.13
C LYS A 95 5.45 -7.71 -13.76
N ILE A 96 5.01 -8.01 -12.55
CA ILE A 96 3.73 -7.54 -12.00
C ILE A 96 3.99 -6.19 -11.34
N PRO A 97 3.29 -5.11 -11.75
CA PRO A 97 3.44 -3.81 -11.12
C PRO A 97 2.96 -3.86 -9.66
N ILE A 98 3.90 -3.79 -8.71
CA ILE A 98 3.61 -3.78 -7.28
C ILE A 98 3.84 -2.40 -6.68
N ILE A 99 2.79 -1.86 -6.08
CA ILE A 99 2.80 -0.64 -5.27
C ILE A 99 2.93 -1.07 -3.81
N VAL A 100 3.89 -0.53 -3.08
CA VAL A 100 4.07 -0.89 -1.68
C VAL A 100 3.37 0.10 -0.77
N SER A 101 2.42 -0.41 0.03
CA SER A 101 1.75 0.39 1.05
C SER A 101 2.54 0.36 2.35
N MET A 102 2.85 1.53 2.89
CA MET A 102 3.66 1.72 4.10
C MET A 102 2.89 2.52 5.15
N PHE A 103 3.11 2.20 6.43
CA PHE A 103 2.62 3.01 7.55
C PHE A 103 3.68 3.16 8.64
N GLY A 104 3.54 4.20 9.44
CA GLY A 104 4.44 4.56 10.54
C GLY A 104 4.08 5.92 11.09
N ALA A 105 4.84 6.41 12.06
CA ALA A 105 4.71 7.75 12.62
C ALA A 105 5.96 8.61 12.37
N ASP A 106 7.11 7.98 12.14
CA ASP A 106 8.40 8.68 11.98
C ASP A 106 8.77 8.81 10.49
N PRO A 107 8.99 10.02 9.96
CA PRO A 107 9.52 10.25 8.61
C PRO A 107 10.78 9.43 8.28
N ALA A 108 11.67 9.21 9.26
CA ALA A 108 12.89 8.43 9.06
C ALA A 108 12.59 6.94 8.81
N ASP A 109 11.54 6.38 9.39
CA ASP A 109 11.13 5.00 9.12
C ASP A 109 10.54 4.86 7.70
N PHE A 110 9.75 5.83 7.26
CA PHE A 110 9.28 5.87 5.86
C PHE A 110 10.45 5.98 4.87
N GLU A 111 11.47 6.80 5.17
CA GLU A 111 12.66 6.91 4.34
C GLU A 111 13.38 5.55 4.23
N LYS A 112 13.62 4.85 5.35
CA LYS A 112 14.26 3.53 5.36
C LYS A 112 13.45 2.51 4.56
N MET A 113 12.13 2.43 4.78
CA MET A 113 11.24 1.54 4.04
C MET A 113 11.26 1.82 2.54
N THR A 114 11.24 3.09 2.16
CA THR A 114 11.31 3.48 0.74
C THR A 114 12.56 2.94 0.06
N LYS A 115 13.73 3.09 0.69
CA LYS A 115 15.02 2.57 0.16
C LYS A 115 15.01 1.05 0.03
N ILE A 116 14.46 0.35 1.03
CA ILE A 116 14.33 -1.12 1.02
C ILE A 116 13.47 -1.58 -0.16
N PHE A 117 12.30 -0.99 -0.33
CA PHE A 117 11.35 -1.44 -1.34
C PHE A 117 11.66 -0.95 -2.75
N ASP A 118 12.29 0.22 -2.91
CA ASP A 118 12.80 0.68 -4.20
C ASP A 118 13.86 -0.30 -4.74
N SER A 119 14.77 -0.73 -3.86
CA SER A 119 15.78 -1.76 -4.18
C SER A 119 15.15 -3.13 -4.47
N ALA A 120 13.97 -3.44 -3.92
CA ALA A 120 13.24 -4.67 -4.17
C ALA A 120 12.42 -4.65 -5.48
N GLY A 121 12.27 -3.48 -6.12
CA GLY A 121 11.59 -3.33 -7.40
C GLY A 121 10.13 -2.87 -7.31
N ALA A 122 9.74 -2.20 -6.22
CA ALA A 122 8.46 -1.51 -6.16
C ALA A 122 8.35 -0.47 -7.28
N VAL A 123 7.17 -0.37 -7.92
CA VAL A 123 6.94 0.60 -8.99
C VAL A 123 6.42 1.94 -8.47
N ALA A 124 5.83 1.95 -7.27
CA ALA A 124 5.32 3.13 -6.59
C ALA A 124 5.14 2.85 -5.08
N PHE A 125 4.83 3.88 -4.32
CA PHE A 125 4.59 3.83 -2.88
C PHE A 125 3.23 4.42 -2.51
N GLU A 126 2.51 3.73 -1.62
CA GLU A 126 1.32 4.24 -0.95
C GLU A 126 1.66 4.55 0.51
N LEU A 127 1.41 5.77 0.95
CA LEU A 127 1.53 6.16 2.36
C LEU A 127 0.16 5.98 3.01
N ASN A 128 0.02 4.98 3.87
CA ASN A 128 -1.23 4.72 4.58
C ASN A 128 -1.36 5.64 5.80
N LEU A 129 -2.04 6.75 5.60
CA LEU A 129 -2.35 7.79 6.60
C LEU A 129 -3.83 7.75 7.02
N SER A 130 -4.51 6.62 6.82
CA SER A 130 -5.97 6.51 6.98
C SER A 130 -6.43 5.41 7.93
N CYS A 131 -5.53 4.61 8.53
CA CYS A 131 -5.94 3.49 9.38
C CYS A 131 -6.41 3.97 10.75
N PRO A 132 -7.70 3.78 11.14
CA PRO A 132 -8.23 4.30 12.39
C PRO A 132 -7.98 3.40 13.61
N HIS A 133 -7.45 2.17 13.41
CA HIS A 133 -7.45 1.13 14.44
C HIS A 133 -6.14 1.01 15.23
N VAL A 134 -5.15 1.86 14.98
CA VAL A 134 -3.85 1.77 15.64
C VAL A 134 -3.42 3.15 16.11
N LYS A 135 -3.27 3.29 17.44
CA LYS A 135 -2.83 4.54 18.08
C LYS A 135 -1.43 4.93 17.61
N GLY A 136 -1.23 6.22 17.36
CA GLY A 136 0.05 6.81 16.96
C GLY A 136 0.44 6.64 15.49
N VAL A 137 -0.43 6.02 14.66
CA VAL A 137 -0.19 5.84 13.21
C VAL A 137 -1.49 5.99 12.40
N GLY A 138 -1.38 5.98 11.09
CA GLY A 138 -2.54 6.02 10.20
C GLY A 138 -3.33 7.32 10.33
N THR A 139 -4.59 7.26 10.78
CA THR A 139 -5.47 8.43 10.86
C THR A 139 -4.92 9.53 11.78
N GLU A 140 -4.33 9.19 12.93
CA GLU A 140 -3.75 10.19 13.83
C GLU A 140 -2.61 10.96 13.14
N VAL A 141 -1.77 10.26 12.38
CA VAL A 141 -0.72 10.88 11.54
C VAL A 141 -1.34 11.71 10.42
N GLY A 142 -2.38 11.18 9.77
CA GLY A 142 -3.09 11.84 8.67
C GLY A 142 -3.80 13.15 9.05
N HIS A 143 -4.09 13.36 10.32
CA HIS A 143 -4.68 14.60 10.84
C HIS A 143 -3.66 15.70 11.17
N ASP A 144 -2.36 15.41 11.11
CA ASP A 144 -1.30 16.40 11.30
C ASP A 144 -0.67 16.78 9.94
N PRO A 145 -1.05 17.94 9.35
CA PRO A 145 -0.53 18.36 8.05
C PRO A 145 0.99 18.58 8.04
N GLN A 146 1.60 18.93 9.17
CA GLN A 146 3.04 19.13 9.26
C GLN A 146 3.77 17.79 9.22
N LEU A 147 3.27 16.81 9.96
CA LEU A 147 3.81 15.46 9.96
C LEU A 147 3.61 14.76 8.60
N VAL A 148 2.43 14.89 7.99
CA VAL A 148 2.17 14.41 6.62
C VAL A 148 3.17 15.02 5.64
N SER A 149 3.37 16.35 5.69
CA SER A 149 4.34 17.03 4.84
C SER A 149 5.77 16.52 5.06
N ALA A 150 6.17 16.31 6.31
CA ALA A 150 7.50 15.78 6.64
C ALA A 150 7.71 14.36 6.08
N ILE A 151 6.71 13.47 6.25
CA ILE A 151 6.72 12.10 5.71
C ILE A 151 6.82 12.11 4.19
N VAL A 152 5.94 12.86 3.52
CA VAL A 152 5.96 12.95 2.05
C VAL A 152 7.31 13.46 1.54
N ARG A 153 7.88 14.49 2.18
CA ARG A 153 9.21 15.02 1.82
C ARG A 153 10.32 13.97 2.01
N ALA A 154 10.30 13.22 3.10
CA ALA A 154 11.28 12.17 3.38
C ALA A 154 11.25 11.08 2.30
N VAL A 155 10.04 10.60 1.95
CA VAL A 155 9.85 9.60 0.90
C VAL A 155 10.27 10.15 -0.46
N ARG A 156 9.83 11.36 -0.85
CA ARG A 156 10.18 11.98 -2.13
C ARG A 156 11.68 12.23 -2.33
N LYS A 157 12.42 12.48 -1.25
CA LYS A 157 13.89 12.59 -1.29
C LYS A 157 14.59 11.25 -1.53
N SER A 158 13.90 10.14 -1.23
CA SER A 158 14.48 8.79 -1.25
C SER A 158 14.18 8.00 -2.52
N THR A 159 13.25 8.48 -3.36
CA THR A 159 12.86 7.80 -4.59
C THR A 159 12.36 8.76 -5.67
N SER A 160 12.57 8.40 -6.94
CA SER A 160 11.93 9.04 -8.09
C SER A 160 10.58 8.42 -8.45
N ARG A 161 10.20 7.30 -7.82
CA ARG A 161 8.93 6.60 -8.09
C ARG A 161 7.73 7.43 -7.65
N PRO A 162 6.54 7.19 -8.23
CA PRO A 162 5.29 7.80 -7.78
C PRO A 162 5.00 7.52 -6.30
N VAL A 163 4.46 8.52 -5.60
CA VAL A 163 4.09 8.44 -4.18
C VAL A 163 2.64 8.90 -4.03
N PHE A 164 1.82 8.06 -3.46
CA PHE A 164 0.40 8.28 -3.20
C PHE A 164 0.15 8.42 -1.70
N ALA A 165 -0.40 9.54 -1.25
CA ALA A 165 -0.84 9.72 0.13
C ALA A 165 -2.31 9.30 0.25
N LYS A 166 -2.58 8.19 0.94
CA LYS A 166 -3.94 7.71 1.18
C LYS A 166 -4.43 8.20 2.53
N VAL A 167 -5.36 9.15 2.49
CA VAL A 167 -5.97 9.78 3.66
C VAL A 167 -7.42 9.33 3.84
N SER A 168 -7.96 9.46 5.04
CA SER A 168 -9.38 9.25 5.31
C SER A 168 -10.18 10.54 5.07
N ALA A 169 -11.42 10.39 4.59
CA ALA A 169 -12.36 11.50 4.51
C ALA A 169 -12.92 11.77 5.92
N HIS A 170 -12.32 12.69 6.67
CA HIS A 170 -12.87 13.20 7.92
C HIS A 170 -13.48 14.57 7.71
N LYS A 171 -14.61 14.82 8.41
CA LYS A 171 -15.39 16.06 8.28
C LYS A 171 -14.76 17.27 8.97
N GLU A 172 -13.68 17.06 9.71
CA GLU A 172 -12.96 18.10 10.48
C GLU A 172 -11.52 18.24 9.94
N MET A 173 -11.43 18.77 8.74
CA MET A 173 -10.19 19.35 8.23
C MET A 173 -10.44 20.79 7.83
#